data_96c6546d5531d649f06e4e280c20a8c6
#
_entry.id   96c6546d5531d649f06e4e280c20a8c6
#
_cell.length_a   1.000
_cell.length_b   1.000
_cell.length_c   1.000
_cell.angle_alpha   90.00
_cell.angle_beta   90.00
_cell.angle_gamma   90.00
#
_symmetry.space_group_name_H-M   'P 1'
#
loop_
_entity.id
_entity.type
_entity.pdbx_description
1 polymer ?
#
loop_
_entity_poly.entity_id
_entity_poly.type
_entity_poly.pdbx_seq_one_letter_code
_entity_poly.pdbx_strand_id
1 'polypeptide(L)'
;MYRVIKVLNNNGILVYHVETGKEMILLGNGVGFGKKPTEQIEKLPGAKVYSLVTRRKQESVLKTVNGIRPEFIEATGKIIEEAENVFQKINHEMLLPLADHIALAAKRAKENRQLPNPFTPDIRVLFGEEYQVALKGREIIQQLTGYEISEDEVGFITLHIHAGLSDEAVSQTLDATRIVNEGIAMIEQEFDQKLESGSLGCTRLMSHMYYMILRTRKGEGTNADFNDFIFQNYPRTGEAAKKVCDYMSRQLK
;
A
#
# COMPACT_ATOMS: atom_id res chain seq x y z
N MET A 1 4.75 -14.63 26.72
CA MET A 1 6.17 -15.07 26.69
C MET A 1 6.58 -15.32 25.24
N TYR A 2 7.79 -14.88 24.86
CA TYR A 2 8.32 -15.03 23.51
C TYR A 2 9.56 -15.94 23.52
N ARG A 3 9.74 -16.75 22.47
CA ARG A 3 10.96 -17.52 22.22
C ARG A 3 11.62 -16.99 20.96
N VAL A 4 12.88 -16.61 21.03
CA VAL A 4 13.64 -16.12 19.86
C VAL A 4 13.85 -17.25 18.86
N ILE A 5 13.35 -17.04 17.62
CA ILE A 5 13.60 -17.96 16.50
C ILE A 5 14.89 -17.53 15.80
N LYS A 6 15.02 -16.22 15.49
CA LYS A 6 16.15 -15.66 14.76
C LYS A 6 16.39 -14.21 15.18
N VAL A 7 17.65 -13.84 15.34
CA VAL A 7 18.07 -12.44 15.44
C VAL A 7 18.27 -11.93 14.01
N LEU A 8 17.58 -10.83 13.65
CA LEU A 8 17.67 -10.21 12.34
C LEU A 8 18.88 -9.29 12.28
N ASN A 9 18.91 -8.33 13.19
CA ASN A 9 20.02 -7.40 13.45
C ASN A 9 19.91 -6.90 14.89
N ASN A 10 20.68 -5.85 15.26
CA ASN A 10 20.62 -5.27 16.59
C ASN A 10 19.24 -4.70 16.98
N ASN A 11 18.39 -4.38 16.00
CA ASN A 11 17.11 -3.71 16.19
C ASN A 11 15.90 -4.59 15.90
N GLY A 12 16.11 -5.86 15.51
CA GLY A 12 15.02 -6.74 15.12
C GLY A 12 15.23 -8.20 15.44
N ILE A 13 14.18 -8.88 15.88
CA ILE A 13 14.16 -10.34 16.13
C ILE A 13 12.87 -10.95 15.62
N LEU A 14 12.97 -12.18 15.09
CA LEU A 14 11.83 -13.05 14.82
C LEU A 14 11.62 -13.93 16.06
N VAL A 15 10.40 -13.96 16.56
CA VAL A 15 10.03 -14.69 17.78
C VAL A 15 8.78 -15.55 17.57
N TYR A 16 8.65 -16.58 18.40
CA TYR A 16 7.44 -17.37 18.56
C TYR A 16 6.75 -16.94 19.86
N HIS A 17 5.50 -16.52 19.78
CA HIS A 17 4.69 -16.19 20.97
C HIS A 17 4.06 -17.46 21.52
N VAL A 18 4.51 -17.89 22.69
CA VAL A 18 4.19 -19.22 23.27
C VAL A 18 2.69 -19.41 23.51
N GLU A 19 2.00 -18.36 23.96
CA GLU A 19 0.57 -18.44 24.33
C GLU A 19 -0.36 -18.48 23.12
N THR A 20 -0.02 -17.72 22.04
CA THR A 20 -0.87 -17.64 20.83
C THR A 20 -0.44 -18.59 19.72
N GLY A 21 0.73 -19.20 19.82
CA GLY A 21 1.28 -20.07 18.79
C GLY A 21 1.67 -19.33 17.48
N LYS A 22 1.86 -18.01 17.55
CA LYS A 22 2.11 -17.18 16.36
C LYS A 22 3.57 -16.75 16.27
N GLU A 23 4.09 -16.69 15.05
CA GLU A 23 5.35 -16.03 14.76
C GLU A 23 5.15 -14.53 14.64
N MET A 24 6.07 -13.75 15.20
CA MET A 24 6.02 -12.29 15.26
C MET A 24 7.41 -11.71 15.01
N ILE A 25 7.47 -10.51 14.44
CA ILE A 25 8.69 -9.72 14.40
C ILE A 25 8.60 -8.63 15.47
N LEU A 26 9.63 -8.50 16.28
CA LEU A 26 9.81 -7.42 17.24
C LEU A 26 10.88 -6.48 16.68
N LEU A 27 10.55 -5.20 16.53
CA LEU A 27 11.46 -4.15 16.08
C LEU A 27 11.57 -3.06 17.14
N GLY A 28 12.77 -2.51 17.33
CA GLY A 28 13.05 -1.40 18.24
C GLY A 28 14.54 -1.32 18.52
N ASN A 29 15.00 -0.16 18.97
CA ASN A 29 16.42 0.06 19.27
C ASN A 29 16.95 -0.96 20.27
N GLY A 30 17.99 -1.70 19.86
CA GLY A 30 18.67 -2.69 20.70
C GLY A 30 17.90 -3.96 21.00
N VAL A 31 16.71 -4.17 20.42
CA VAL A 31 15.84 -5.34 20.67
C VAL A 31 16.54 -6.66 20.37
N GLY A 32 17.40 -6.69 19.37
CA GLY A 32 18.18 -7.87 18.99
C GLY A 32 19.56 -7.92 19.60
N PHE A 33 20.01 -6.85 20.28
CA PHE A 33 21.36 -6.79 20.81
C PHE A 33 21.59 -7.83 21.91
N GLY A 34 22.64 -8.64 21.76
CA GLY A 34 23.00 -9.70 22.70
C GLY A 34 22.03 -10.89 22.73
N LYS A 35 20.96 -10.89 21.93
CA LYS A 35 19.98 -11.98 21.87
C LYS A 35 20.51 -13.18 21.10
N LYS A 36 20.00 -14.38 21.49
CA LYS A 36 20.36 -15.65 20.84
C LYS A 36 19.11 -16.44 20.48
N PRO A 37 19.16 -17.25 19.40
CA PRO A 37 18.10 -18.22 19.12
C PRO A 37 17.78 -19.10 20.33
N THR A 38 16.54 -19.45 20.50
CA THR A 38 15.96 -20.25 21.62
C THR A 38 15.83 -19.52 22.96
N GLU A 39 16.38 -18.30 23.10
CA GLU A 39 16.23 -17.48 24.30
C GLU A 39 14.76 -17.17 24.57
N GLN A 40 14.35 -17.25 25.82
CA GLN A 40 13.02 -16.87 26.27
C GLN A 40 13.01 -15.43 26.76
N ILE A 41 12.02 -14.64 26.31
CA ILE A 41 11.89 -13.22 26.62
C ILE A 41 10.46 -12.98 27.10
N GLU A 42 10.28 -12.37 28.27
CA GLU A 42 8.96 -12.05 28.78
C GLU A 42 8.38 -10.80 28.10
N LYS A 43 9.13 -9.72 28.07
CA LYS A 43 8.76 -8.45 27.44
C LYS A 43 10.01 -7.65 27.09
N LEU A 44 10.00 -6.98 25.95
CA LEU A 44 11.05 -6.03 25.56
C LEU A 44 10.46 -4.62 25.56
N PRO A 45 10.80 -3.78 26.55
CA PRO A 45 10.36 -2.38 26.59
C PRO A 45 10.79 -1.65 25.30
N GLY A 46 9.86 -0.88 24.72
CA GLY A 46 10.13 -0.12 23.48
C GLY A 46 10.13 -0.93 22.18
N ALA A 47 9.90 -2.25 22.24
CA ALA A 47 9.74 -3.04 21.03
C ALA A 47 8.32 -2.94 20.49
N LYS A 48 8.18 -2.65 19.19
CA LYS A 48 6.94 -2.84 18.45
C LYS A 48 6.80 -4.29 18.00
N VAL A 49 5.58 -4.81 18.11
CA VAL A 49 5.25 -6.20 17.81
C VAL A 49 4.44 -6.26 16.53
N TYR A 50 4.97 -6.95 15.52
CA TYR A 50 4.33 -7.18 14.23
C TYR A 50 3.88 -8.62 14.14
N SER A 51 2.57 -8.85 14.19
CA SER A 51 1.98 -10.19 14.01
C SER A 51 2.04 -10.59 12.55
N LEU A 52 2.57 -11.76 12.27
CA LEU A 52 2.72 -12.27 10.91
C LEU A 52 1.62 -13.27 10.63
N VAL A 53 0.68 -12.89 9.76
CA VAL A 53 -0.33 -13.81 9.25
C VAL A 53 0.10 -14.25 7.85
N THR A 54 0.50 -15.51 7.72
CA THR A 54 0.75 -16.11 6.41
C THR A 54 -0.58 -16.50 5.76
N ARG A 55 -0.99 -15.81 4.70
CA ARG A 55 -2.17 -16.17 3.88
C ARG A 55 -2.01 -17.54 3.21
N ARG A 56 -0.79 -18.05 3.07
CA ARG A 56 -0.47 -19.41 2.59
C ARG A 56 -0.01 -20.27 3.76
N LYS A 57 -0.82 -21.20 4.15
CA LYS A 57 -0.57 -22.18 5.24
C LYS A 57 0.70 -23.05 5.08
N GLN A 58 1.52 -22.89 4.06
CA GLN A 58 2.63 -23.78 3.74
C GLN A 58 4.01 -23.10 3.59
N GLU A 59 4.12 -21.76 3.53
CA GLU A 59 5.44 -21.13 3.54
C GLU A 59 5.76 -20.62 4.94
N SER A 60 6.83 -21.15 5.51
CA SER A 60 7.34 -20.69 6.81
C SER A 60 7.70 -19.21 6.70
N VAL A 61 7.19 -18.37 7.61
CA VAL A 61 7.61 -16.97 7.78
C VAL A 61 9.12 -16.84 7.82
N LEU A 62 9.78 -17.81 8.44
CA LEU A 62 11.25 -17.90 8.48
C LEU A 62 11.89 -17.92 7.08
N LYS A 63 11.27 -18.59 6.09
CA LYS A 63 11.77 -18.61 4.71
C LYS A 63 11.70 -17.23 4.06
N THR A 64 10.56 -16.53 4.21
CA THR A 64 10.38 -15.16 3.72
C THR A 64 11.37 -14.21 4.38
N VAL A 65 11.48 -14.26 5.71
CA VAL A 65 12.42 -13.42 6.48
C VAL A 65 13.88 -13.72 6.12
N ASN A 66 14.22 -14.97 5.78
CA ASN A 66 15.57 -15.33 5.33
C ASN A 66 15.91 -14.79 3.93
N GLY A 67 14.91 -14.53 3.09
CA GLY A 67 15.05 -13.95 1.77
C GLY A 67 15.23 -12.43 1.75
N ILE A 68 14.91 -11.75 2.86
CA ILE A 68 14.94 -10.28 2.97
C ILE A 68 16.08 -9.87 3.90
N ARG A 69 16.92 -8.93 3.45
CA ARG A 69 17.97 -8.36 4.31
C ARG A 69 17.33 -7.59 5.47
N PRO A 70 17.85 -7.73 6.71
CA PRO A 70 17.24 -7.17 7.92
C PRO A 70 16.96 -5.66 7.87
N GLU A 71 17.83 -4.89 7.20
CA GLU A 71 17.66 -3.44 7.07
C GLU A 71 16.41 -3.03 6.28
N PHE A 72 15.92 -3.86 5.36
CA PHE A 72 14.66 -3.59 4.66
C PHE A 72 13.45 -3.82 5.57
N ILE A 73 13.52 -4.82 6.44
CA ILE A 73 12.48 -5.08 7.45
C ILE A 73 12.45 -3.92 8.46
N GLU A 74 13.62 -3.45 8.89
CA GLU A 74 13.75 -2.30 9.80
C GLU A 74 13.22 -1.01 9.16
N ALA A 75 13.60 -0.72 7.90
CA ALA A 75 13.10 0.42 7.16
C ALA A 75 11.57 0.40 7.04
N THR A 76 11.02 -0.78 6.73
CA THR A 76 9.56 -0.95 6.65
C THR A 76 8.87 -0.72 8.00
N GLY A 77 9.46 -1.19 9.09
CA GLY A 77 8.93 -0.93 10.43
C GLY A 77 8.85 0.58 10.73
N LYS A 78 9.88 1.35 10.36
CA LYS A 78 9.87 2.82 10.51
C LYS A 78 8.86 3.51 9.59
N ILE A 79 8.66 3.00 8.37
CA ILE A 79 7.60 3.51 7.46
C ILE A 79 6.22 3.29 8.07
N ILE A 80 5.98 2.12 8.67
CA ILE A 80 4.73 1.84 9.39
C ILE A 80 4.56 2.78 10.58
N GLU A 81 5.63 3.09 11.32
CA GLU A 81 5.59 4.08 12.40
C GLU A 81 5.19 5.48 11.92
N GLU A 82 5.76 5.93 10.78
CA GLU A 82 5.35 7.20 10.17
C GLU A 82 3.88 7.17 9.71
N ALA A 83 3.42 6.05 9.17
CA ALA A 83 2.01 5.88 8.80
C ALA A 83 1.09 5.92 10.04
N GLU A 84 1.46 5.28 11.16
CA GLU A 84 0.69 5.32 12.40
C GLU A 84 0.59 6.73 12.98
N ASN A 85 1.63 7.56 12.83
CA ASN A 85 1.62 8.95 13.28
C ASN A 85 0.57 9.80 12.50
N VAL A 86 0.27 9.44 11.25
CA VAL A 86 -0.70 10.15 10.41
C VAL A 86 -2.10 9.54 10.56
N PHE A 87 -2.21 8.21 10.47
CA PHE A 87 -3.50 7.50 10.32
C PHE A 87 -4.00 6.82 11.60
N GLN A 88 -3.27 6.92 12.70
CA GLN A 88 -3.59 6.32 14.02
C GLN A 88 -3.66 4.79 14.01
N LYS A 89 -4.10 4.15 12.94
CA LYS A 89 -4.23 2.70 12.83
C LYS A 89 -3.90 2.24 11.42
N ILE A 90 -3.00 1.26 11.32
CA ILE A 90 -2.64 0.60 10.07
C ILE A 90 -2.46 -0.91 10.32
N ASN A 91 -2.76 -1.73 9.33
CA ASN A 91 -2.60 -3.18 9.44
C ASN A 91 -1.10 -3.55 9.34
N HIS A 92 -0.55 -4.10 10.42
CA HIS A 92 0.86 -4.50 10.50
C HIS A 92 1.22 -5.71 9.62
N GLU A 93 0.24 -6.43 9.07
CA GLU A 93 0.49 -7.53 8.13
C GLU A 93 1.18 -7.07 6.84
N MET A 94 1.17 -5.77 6.56
CA MET A 94 1.89 -5.17 5.45
C MET A 94 3.42 -5.21 5.61
N LEU A 95 3.97 -5.49 6.82
CA LEU A 95 5.40 -5.42 7.09
C LEU A 95 6.23 -6.25 6.11
N LEU A 96 5.96 -7.54 5.97
CA LEU A 96 6.75 -8.41 5.09
C LEU A 96 6.47 -8.17 3.59
N PRO A 97 5.22 -8.01 3.13
CA PRO A 97 4.95 -7.63 1.75
C PRO A 97 5.64 -6.33 1.30
N LEU A 98 5.63 -5.31 2.15
CA LEU A 98 6.30 -4.05 1.84
C LEU A 98 7.83 -4.18 1.92
N ALA A 99 8.37 -4.92 2.91
CA ALA A 99 9.81 -5.17 3.01
C ALA A 99 10.36 -5.93 1.79
N ASP A 100 9.63 -6.92 1.29
CA ASP A 100 9.97 -7.64 0.07
C ASP A 100 9.95 -6.73 -1.16
N HIS A 101 8.90 -5.89 -1.28
CA HIS A 101 8.82 -4.89 -2.35
C HIS A 101 10.02 -3.93 -2.32
N ILE A 102 10.36 -3.38 -1.15
CA ILE A 102 11.49 -2.46 -0.99
C ILE A 102 12.82 -3.15 -1.33
N ALA A 103 13.01 -4.41 -0.92
CA ALA A 103 14.19 -5.19 -1.27
C ALA A 103 14.33 -5.39 -2.79
N LEU A 104 13.21 -5.66 -3.49
CA LEU A 104 13.18 -5.76 -4.94
C LEU A 104 13.41 -4.40 -5.63
N ALA A 105 12.85 -3.32 -5.10
CA ALA A 105 13.09 -1.96 -5.58
C ALA A 105 14.56 -1.58 -5.48
N ALA A 106 15.20 -1.83 -4.33
CA ALA A 106 16.63 -1.60 -4.11
C ALA A 106 17.51 -2.43 -5.08
N LYS A 107 17.13 -3.70 -5.34
CA LYS A 107 17.81 -4.52 -6.33
C LYS A 107 17.69 -3.93 -7.74
N ARG A 108 16.49 -3.49 -8.14
CA ARG A 108 16.28 -2.82 -9.44
C ARG A 108 17.10 -1.54 -9.56
N ALA A 109 17.14 -0.72 -8.51
CA ALA A 109 17.93 0.50 -8.47
C ALA A 109 19.42 0.20 -8.68
N LYS A 110 19.96 -0.83 -8.00
CA LYS A 110 21.35 -1.29 -8.17
C LYS A 110 21.68 -1.76 -9.59
N GLU A 111 20.71 -2.39 -10.25
CA GLU A 111 20.84 -2.93 -11.61
C GLU A 111 20.49 -1.90 -12.70
N ASN A 112 20.20 -0.64 -12.34
CA ASN A 112 19.67 0.40 -13.24
C ASN A 112 18.43 -0.05 -14.04
N ARG A 113 17.62 -0.90 -13.45
CA ARG A 113 16.36 -1.40 -13.99
C ARG A 113 15.19 -0.78 -13.24
N GLN A 114 14.76 0.39 -13.71
CA GLN A 114 13.58 1.02 -13.11
C GLN A 114 12.30 0.28 -13.55
N LEU A 115 11.35 0.18 -12.63
CA LEU A 115 9.99 -0.28 -12.92
C LEU A 115 9.10 0.95 -13.07
N PRO A 116 8.70 1.32 -14.31
CA PRO A 116 7.85 2.48 -14.50
C PRO A 116 6.45 2.21 -13.93
N ASN A 117 5.89 3.21 -13.28
CA ASN A 117 4.51 3.23 -12.83
C ASN A 117 3.78 4.40 -13.48
N PRO A 118 3.09 4.17 -14.61
CA PRO A 118 2.40 5.25 -15.34
C PRO A 118 1.30 5.92 -14.53
N PHE A 119 0.87 5.29 -13.42
CA PHE A 119 -0.18 5.80 -12.55
C PHE A 119 0.35 6.57 -11.33
N THR A 120 1.66 6.80 -11.21
CA THR A 120 2.23 7.58 -10.10
C THR A 120 1.56 8.95 -9.93
N PRO A 121 1.28 9.74 -10.98
CA PRO A 121 0.56 11.00 -10.84
C PRO A 121 -0.86 10.82 -10.26
N ASP A 122 -1.59 9.80 -10.69
CA ASP A 122 -2.95 9.52 -10.22
C ASP A 122 -2.96 9.01 -8.78
N ILE A 123 -2.00 8.15 -8.43
CA ILE A 123 -1.78 7.65 -7.06
C ILE A 123 -1.53 8.84 -6.11
N ARG A 124 -0.70 9.80 -6.52
CA ARG A 124 -0.43 11.01 -5.75
C ARG A 124 -1.68 11.87 -5.54
N VAL A 125 -2.59 11.92 -6.51
CA VAL A 125 -3.86 12.66 -6.42
C VAL A 125 -4.86 11.94 -5.54
N LEU A 126 -5.00 10.60 -5.72
CA LEU A 126 -5.98 9.79 -5.00
C LEU A 126 -5.59 9.54 -3.53
N PHE A 127 -4.30 9.35 -3.26
CA PHE A 127 -3.76 8.91 -1.96
C PHE A 127 -2.69 9.88 -1.45
N GLY A 128 -3.03 11.18 -1.42
CA GLY A 128 -2.07 12.24 -1.13
C GLY A 128 -1.39 12.13 0.23
N GLU A 129 -2.10 11.74 1.28
CA GLU A 129 -1.53 11.59 2.63
C GLU A 129 -0.62 10.37 2.71
N GLU A 130 -1.03 9.23 2.13
CA GLU A 130 -0.20 8.03 2.04
C GLU A 130 1.06 8.30 1.19
N TYR A 131 0.94 9.10 0.14
CA TYR A 131 2.06 9.50 -0.70
C TYR A 131 3.09 10.35 0.08
N GLN A 132 2.65 11.24 0.97
CA GLN A 132 3.56 11.99 1.84
C GLN A 132 4.31 11.07 2.81
N VAL A 133 3.65 10.07 3.36
CA VAL A 133 4.30 9.04 4.19
C VAL A 133 5.31 8.23 3.36
N ALA A 134 4.95 7.86 2.13
CA ALA A 134 5.85 7.13 1.24
C ALA A 134 7.09 7.95 0.84
N LEU A 135 6.98 9.27 0.69
CA LEU A 135 8.13 10.18 0.48
C LEU A 135 9.10 10.15 1.67
N LYS A 136 8.60 10.22 2.90
CA LYS A 136 9.44 10.01 4.10
C LYS A 136 10.04 8.62 4.12
N GLY A 137 9.27 7.62 3.66
CA GLY A 137 9.75 6.24 3.50
C GLY A 137 10.95 6.13 2.57
N ARG A 138 10.98 6.89 1.47
CA ARG A 138 12.15 6.97 0.56
C ARG A 138 13.41 7.44 1.30
N GLU A 139 13.27 8.47 2.14
CA GLU A 139 14.40 8.99 2.93
C GLU A 139 14.88 7.95 3.98
N ILE A 140 13.95 7.27 4.67
CA ILE A 140 14.26 6.20 5.63
C ILE A 140 15.00 5.04 4.94
N ILE A 141 14.54 4.62 3.75
CA ILE A 141 15.18 3.57 2.96
C ILE A 141 16.62 3.98 2.61
N GLN A 142 16.81 5.20 2.11
CA GLN A 142 18.13 5.70 1.75
C GLN A 142 19.08 5.74 2.97
N GLN A 143 18.60 6.22 4.12
CA GLN A 143 19.41 6.32 5.36
C GLN A 143 19.84 4.95 5.89
N LEU A 144 18.94 3.96 5.86
CA LEU A 144 19.22 2.64 6.47
C LEU A 144 19.91 1.68 5.50
N THR A 145 19.69 1.82 4.22
CA THR A 145 20.12 0.83 3.22
C THR A 145 21.14 1.37 2.23
N GLY A 146 21.25 2.70 2.11
CA GLY A 146 22.08 3.39 1.12
C GLY A 146 21.51 3.37 -0.30
N TYR A 147 20.31 2.80 -0.52
CA TYR A 147 19.67 2.78 -1.83
C TYR A 147 18.73 3.95 -2.02
N GLU A 148 18.84 4.60 -3.17
CA GLU A 148 17.88 5.61 -3.63
C GLU A 148 16.85 4.93 -4.55
N ILE A 149 15.57 5.10 -4.23
CA ILE A 149 14.46 4.57 -5.03
C ILE A 149 13.80 5.68 -5.86
N SER A 150 13.24 5.30 -7.02
CA SER A 150 12.59 6.24 -7.93
C SER A 150 11.25 6.76 -7.39
N GLU A 151 10.71 7.81 -8.02
CA GLU A 151 9.37 8.32 -7.72
C GLU A 151 8.28 7.27 -8.01
N ASP A 152 8.46 6.45 -9.04
CA ASP A 152 7.55 5.34 -9.34
C ASP A 152 7.50 4.29 -8.21
N GLU A 153 8.62 4.02 -7.57
CA GLU A 153 8.65 3.13 -6.40
C GLU A 153 7.98 3.78 -5.18
N VAL A 154 8.04 5.12 -5.04
CA VAL A 154 7.25 5.84 -4.03
C VAL A 154 5.74 5.62 -4.29
N GLY A 155 5.31 5.66 -5.55
CA GLY A 155 3.94 5.31 -5.93
C GLY A 155 3.54 3.90 -5.49
N PHE A 156 4.39 2.89 -5.71
CA PHE A 156 4.10 1.53 -5.25
C PHE A 156 4.08 1.41 -3.72
N ILE A 157 4.99 2.09 -3.00
CA ILE A 157 4.98 2.13 -1.53
C ILE A 157 3.68 2.77 -1.03
N THR A 158 3.20 3.83 -1.69
CA THR A 158 1.90 4.46 -1.39
C THR A 158 0.76 3.44 -1.44
N LEU A 159 0.73 2.61 -2.49
CA LEU A 159 -0.29 1.56 -2.62
C LEU A 159 -0.20 0.50 -1.50
N HIS A 160 1.01 0.18 -1.03
CA HIS A 160 1.18 -0.71 0.12
C HIS A 160 0.65 -0.08 1.42
N ILE A 161 0.90 1.22 1.64
CA ILE A 161 0.38 1.95 2.80
C ILE A 161 -1.14 1.98 2.73
N HIS A 162 -1.72 2.34 1.59
CA HIS A 162 -3.17 2.35 1.39
C HIS A 162 -3.80 0.96 1.64
N ALA A 163 -3.19 -0.10 1.14
CA ALA A 163 -3.63 -1.48 1.42
C ALA A 163 -3.55 -1.86 2.91
N GLY A 164 -2.65 -1.24 3.66
CA GLY A 164 -2.57 -1.37 5.11
C GLY A 164 -3.67 -0.61 5.87
N LEU A 165 -4.28 0.41 5.24
CA LEU A 165 -5.38 1.21 5.79
C LEU A 165 -6.76 0.69 5.40
N SER A 166 -6.83 -0.03 4.29
CA SER A 166 -8.05 -0.59 3.71
C SER A 166 -8.03 -2.12 3.78
N ASP A 167 -9.17 -2.74 3.49
CA ASP A 167 -9.26 -4.20 3.35
C ASP A 167 -8.89 -4.68 1.94
N GLU A 168 -8.34 -3.80 1.10
CA GLU A 168 -7.98 -4.09 -0.29
C GLU A 168 -6.54 -4.60 -0.43
N ALA A 169 -6.31 -5.48 -1.40
CA ALA A 169 -4.95 -5.85 -1.79
C ALA A 169 -4.33 -4.75 -2.67
N VAL A 170 -3.00 -4.60 -2.63
CA VAL A 170 -2.22 -3.64 -3.46
C VAL A 170 -2.60 -3.74 -4.95
N SER A 171 -2.75 -4.97 -5.46
CA SER A 171 -3.15 -5.20 -6.86
C SER A 171 -4.56 -4.68 -7.18
N GLN A 172 -5.49 -4.75 -6.22
CA GLN A 172 -6.85 -4.23 -6.39
C GLN A 172 -6.87 -2.70 -6.39
N THR A 173 -6.06 -2.07 -5.54
CA THR A 173 -5.91 -0.61 -5.51
C THR A 173 -5.27 -0.09 -6.80
N LEU A 174 -4.20 -0.75 -7.29
CA LEU A 174 -3.57 -0.40 -8.56
C LEU A 174 -4.54 -0.56 -9.73
N ASP A 175 -5.31 -1.66 -9.78
CA ASP A 175 -6.31 -1.88 -10.82
C ASP A 175 -7.43 -0.83 -10.76
N ALA A 176 -7.92 -0.46 -9.58
CA ALA A 176 -8.89 0.61 -9.43
C ALA A 176 -8.34 1.96 -9.92
N THR A 177 -7.08 2.29 -9.61
CA THR A 177 -6.41 3.50 -10.11
C THR A 177 -6.33 3.50 -11.63
N ARG A 178 -5.97 2.37 -12.27
CA ARG A 178 -5.98 2.21 -13.73
C ARG A 178 -7.35 2.47 -14.32
N ILE A 179 -8.40 1.87 -13.75
CA ILE A 179 -9.78 2.05 -14.23
C ILE A 179 -10.22 3.52 -14.12
N VAL A 180 -9.85 4.20 -13.04
CA VAL A 180 -10.13 5.64 -12.87
C VAL A 180 -9.42 6.45 -13.95
N ASN A 181 -8.13 6.23 -14.17
CA ASN A 181 -7.33 6.93 -15.18
C ASN A 181 -7.92 6.75 -16.60
N GLU A 182 -8.26 5.52 -16.98
CA GLU A 182 -8.90 5.24 -18.28
C GLU A 182 -10.28 5.90 -18.38
N GLY A 183 -11.06 5.94 -17.30
CA GLY A 183 -12.34 6.65 -17.25
C GLY A 183 -12.19 8.17 -17.42
N ILE A 184 -11.17 8.77 -16.80
CA ILE A 184 -10.83 10.19 -17.00
C ILE A 184 -10.46 10.45 -18.46
N ALA A 185 -9.63 9.60 -19.09
CA ALA A 185 -9.27 9.73 -20.50
C ALA A 185 -10.49 9.65 -21.43
N MET A 186 -11.48 8.81 -21.13
CA MET A 186 -12.74 8.74 -21.88
C MET A 186 -13.54 10.04 -21.76
N ILE A 187 -13.59 10.66 -20.58
CA ILE A 187 -14.28 11.96 -20.36
C ILE A 187 -13.58 13.06 -21.14
N GLU A 188 -12.24 13.13 -21.06
CA GLU A 188 -11.43 14.11 -21.81
C GLU A 188 -11.68 14.00 -23.32
N GLN A 189 -11.73 12.77 -23.84
CA GLN A 189 -11.99 12.51 -25.26
C GLN A 189 -13.42 12.94 -25.66
N GLU A 190 -14.43 12.64 -24.84
CA GLU A 190 -15.83 12.98 -25.12
C GLU A 190 -16.05 14.51 -25.18
N PHE A 191 -15.34 15.25 -24.32
CA PHE A 191 -15.48 16.70 -24.26
C PHE A 191 -14.45 17.48 -25.07
N ASP A 192 -13.47 16.77 -25.66
CA ASP A 192 -12.30 17.38 -26.35
C ASP A 192 -11.60 18.41 -25.44
N GLN A 193 -11.42 18.04 -24.18
CA GLN A 193 -10.87 18.92 -23.15
C GLN A 193 -10.01 18.12 -22.18
N LYS A 194 -8.80 18.60 -21.91
CA LYS A 194 -7.94 18.04 -20.87
C LYS A 194 -8.34 18.56 -19.49
N LEU A 195 -8.43 17.64 -18.55
CA LEU A 195 -8.61 17.97 -17.14
C LEU A 195 -7.26 18.32 -16.53
N GLU A 196 -7.17 19.46 -15.88
CA GLU A 196 -5.96 19.86 -15.18
C GLU A 196 -5.72 18.91 -13.99
N SER A 197 -4.65 18.11 -14.10
CA SER A 197 -4.24 17.18 -13.04
C SER A 197 -3.96 17.93 -11.75
N GLY A 198 -4.55 17.48 -10.63
CA GLY A 198 -4.42 18.13 -9.33
C GLY A 198 -5.37 19.31 -9.11
N SER A 199 -6.16 19.74 -10.10
CA SER A 199 -7.26 20.68 -9.85
C SER A 199 -8.30 20.07 -8.91
N LEU A 200 -8.98 20.91 -8.12
CA LEU A 200 -10.02 20.43 -7.19
C LEU A 200 -11.13 19.64 -7.91
N GLY A 201 -11.50 20.06 -9.12
CA GLY A 201 -12.52 19.38 -9.93
C GLY A 201 -12.07 17.98 -10.37
N CYS A 202 -10.87 17.89 -10.90
CA CYS A 202 -10.28 16.60 -11.32
C CYS A 202 -10.10 15.65 -10.12
N THR A 203 -9.53 16.12 -9.03
CA THR A 203 -9.34 15.33 -7.79
C THR A 203 -10.65 14.78 -7.26
N ARG A 204 -11.70 15.61 -7.20
CA ARG A 204 -13.03 15.18 -6.75
C ARG A 204 -13.65 14.14 -7.67
N LEU A 205 -13.52 14.31 -8.97
CA LEU A 205 -14.03 13.36 -9.97
C LEU A 205 -13.31 12.02 -9.83
N MET A 206 -11.97 12.01 -9.76
CA MET A 206 -11.17 10.79 -9.58
C MET A 206 -11.53 10.06 -8.29
N SER A 207 -11.61 10.78 -7.17
CA SER A 207 -12.01 10.21 -5.88
C SER A 207 -13.42 9.63 -5.93
N HIS A 208 -14.36 10.32 -6.57
CA HIS A 208 -15.75 9.84 -6.73
C HIS A 208 -15.78 8.53 -7.54
N MET A 209 -15.06 8.48 -8.65
CA MET A 209 -14.96 7.26 -9.48
C MET A 209 -14.29 6.12 -8.70
N TYR A 210 -13.22 6.40 -7.94
CA TYR A 210 -12.56 5.40 -7.11
C TYR A 210 -13.52 4.81 -6.07
N TYR A 211 -14.24 5.65 -5.31
CA TYR A 211 -15.23 5.19 -4.34
C TYR A 211 -16.39 4.43 -4.98
N MET A 212 -16.79 4.79 -6.19
CA MET A 212 -17.80 4.05 -6.94
C MET A 212 -17.32 2.63 -7.26
N ILE A 213 -16.04 2.45 -7.65
CA ILE A 213 -15.43 1.13 -7.85
C ILE A 213 -15.48 0.31 -6.56
N LEU A 214 -15.06 0.90 -5.43
CA LEU A 214 -15.06 0.21 -4.13
C LEU A 214 -16.46 -0.27 -3.73
N ARG A 215 -17.46 0.60 -3.87
CA ARG A 215 -18.85 0.25 -3.56
C ARG A 215 -19.37 -0.86 -4.46
N THR A 216 -19.08 -0.79 -5.77
CA THR A 216 -19.47 -1.83 -6.72
C THR A 216 -18.84 -3.17 -6.37
N ARG A 217 -17.56 -3.22 -6.00
CA ARG A 217 -16.88 -4.44 -5.51
C ARG A 217 -17.52 -5.02 -4.25
N LYS A 218 -18.06 -4.15 -3.37
CA LYS A 218 -18.76 -4.56 -2.15
C LYS A 218 -20.24 -4.92 -2.39
N GLY A 219 -20.75 -4.76 -3.60
CA GLY A 219 -22.16 -4.97 -3.92
C GLY A 219 -23.10 -3.89 -3.35
N GLU A 220 -22.56 -2.72 -3.00
CA GLU A 220 -23.34 -1.60 -2.48
C GLU A 220 -23.97 -0.81 -3.63
N GLY A 221 -25.29 -0.84 -3.73
CA GLY A 221 -26.06 -0.04 -4.71
C GLY A 221 -26.39 1.38 -4.22
N THR A 222 -26.85 2.24 -5.14
CA THR A 222 -27.49 3.51 -4.80
C THR A 222 -29.00 3.39 -4.95
N ASN A 223 -29.75 3.95 -4.01
CA ASN A 223 -31.22 3.93 -4.04
C ASN A 223 -31.83 5.14 -4.78
N ALA A 224 -31.01 6.09 -5.26
CA ALA A 224 -31.46 7.27 -5.96
C ALA A 224 -31.28 7.12 -7.47
N ASP A 225 -32.37 7.21 -8.22
CA ASP A 225 -32.34 7.21 -9.69
C ASP A 225 -32.64 8.63 -10.19
N PHE A 226 -31.61 9.30 -10.72
CA PHE A 226 -31.72 10.62 -11.34
C PHE A 226 -31.46 10.56 -12.86
N ASN A 227 -31.49 9.38 -13.45
CA ASN A 227 -31.11 9.18 -14.85
C ASN A 227 -31.95 10.01 -15.79
N ASP A 228 -33.30 9.97 -15.64
CA ASP A 228 -34.20 10.73 -16.51
C ASP A 228 -33.94 12.25 -16.42
N PHE A 229 -33.71 12.77 -15.21
CA PHE A 229 -33.40 14.18 -15.02
C PHE A 229 -32.06 14.57 -15.70
N ILE A 230 -31.03 13.74 -15.54
CA ILE A 230 -29.72 14.00 -16.14
C ILE A 230 -29.81 13.96 -17.67
N PHE A 231 -30.43 12.93 -18.26
CA PHE A 231 -30.52 12.81 -19.69
C PHE A 231 -31.40 13.92 -20.33
N GLN A 232 -32.42 14.40 -19.63
CA GLN A 232 -33.26 15.52 -20.10
C GLN A 232 -32.56 16.86 -20.04
N ASN A 233 -31.81 17.15 -18.96
CA ASN A 233 -31.23 18.47 -18.73
C ASN A 233 -29.74 18.57 -19.15
N TYR A 234 -29.01 17.46 -19.14
CA TYR A 234 -27.58 17.39 -19.43
C TYR A 234 -27.25 16.19 -20.32
N PRO A 235 -27.81 16.07 -21.53
CA PRO A 235 -27.75 14.87 -22.36
C PRO A 235 -26.32 14.44 -22.67
N ARG A 236 -25.43 15.37 -23.04
CA ARG A 236 -24.02 15.07 -23.33
C ARG A 236 -23.27 14.53 -22.11
N THR A 237 -23.51 15.11 -20.93
CA THR A 237 -22.94 14.63 -19.67
C THR A 237 -23.48 13.24 -19.29
N GLY A 238 -24.80 13.02 -19.48
CA GLY A 238 -25.43 11.71 -19.26
C GLY A 238 -24.84 10.63 -20.14
N GLU A 239 -24.64 10.91 -21.43
CA GLU A 239 -24.02 9.95 -22.36
C GLU A 239 -22.57 9.64 -21.98
N ALA A 240 -21.76 10.66 -21.63
CA ALA A 240 -20.40 10.46 -21.16
C ALA A 240 -20.36 9.60 -19.91
N ALA A 241 -21.17 9.93 -18.89
CA ALA A 241 -21.26 9.16 -17.65
C ALA A 241 -21.67 7.70 -17.92
N LYS A 242 -22.66 7.47 -18.80
CA LYS A 242 -23.08 6.13 -19.16
C LYS A 242 -21.93 5.32 -19.79
N LYS A 243 -21.19 5.88 -20.75
CA LYS A 243 -20.03 5.23 -21.39
C LYS A 243 -18.98 4.81 -20.34
N VAL A 244 -18.68 5.70 -19.40
CA VAL A 244 -17.72 5.42 -18.32
C VAL A 244 -18.26 4.34 -17.38
N CYS A 245 -19.53 4.40 -16.96
CA CYS A 245 -20.14 3.38 -16.11
C CYS A 245 -20.17 2.00 -16.79
N ASP A 246 -20.50 1.95 -18.08
CA ASP A 246 -20.49 0.72 -18.87
C ASP A 246 -19.08 0.14 -19.00
N TYR A 247 -18.06 0.99 -19.19
CA TYR A 247 -16.67 0.59 -19.19
C TYR A 247 -16.27 0.01 -17.81
N MET A 248 -16.49 0.74 -16.73
CA MET A 248 -16.15 0.31 -15.37
C MET A 248 -16.83 -1.01 -14.99
N SER A 249 -18.12 -1.16 -15.36
CA SER A 249 -18.87 -2.39 -15.10
C SER A 249 -18.30 -3.61 -15.82
N ARG A 250 -17.68 -3.41 -16.99
CA ARG A 250 -16.99 -4.50 -17.71
C ARG A 250 -15.66 -4.87 -17.09
N GLN A 251 -14.95 -3.89 -16.51
CA GLN A 251 -13.66 -4.12 -15.85
C GLN A 251 -13.80 -4.80 -14.46
N LEU A 252 -14.96 -4.65 -13.82
CA LEU A 252 -15.22 -5.14 -12.47
C LEU A 252 -15.88 -6.54 -12.44
N LYS A 253 -16.19 -7.14 -13.59
CA LYS A 253 -16.68 -8.52 -13.73
C LYS A 253 -15.54 -9.52 -13.70
#